data_ae27464db568422cb19f2cca01b60d50
#
_entry.id   ae27464db568422cb19f2cca01b60d50
#
_cell.length_a   1.000
_cell.length_b   1.000
_cell.length_c   1.000
_cell.angle_alpha   90.00
_cell.angle_beta   90.00
_cell.angle_gamma   90.00
#
_symmetry.space_group_name_H-M   'P 1'
#
loop_
_entity.id
_entity.type
_entity.pdbx_description
1 polymer ?
#
loop_
_entity_poly.entity_id
_entity_poly.type
_entity_poly.pdbx_seq_one_letter_code
_entity_poly.pdbx_strand_id
1 'polypeptide(L)'
;MTSRALPLETVSVDVPDPAVPAYEAALRSACATVGLFRDETTGIWRLEGVKPVGTNDPALVAGLALAAALTGIDAPLARRPVAAEGWLERSYAGFPEQRVGRRFALRGTHLRGPAAAGRITLTLDAGAAFGSGEHGSTRGCLRALEAVARGRPRRILDLGTGSGILAMAAARLLGRQVLAVDIDPWAVRVAARNARQNGLGPRIACRRADGWRSPVVRTGGPYDLVLANILARPLCRMAHDLAHHLAPGGHVILAGLLATQARAVLAAHRRSGLVLAARLAEGPWTTLVLRAGRPRV
;
A
#
# COMPACT_ATOMS: atom_id res chain seq x y z
N MET A 1 -4.40 -19.35 30.89
CA MET A 1 -4.66 -17.95 31.29
C MET A 1 -4.75 -17.11 30.03
N THR A 2 -5.97 -16.82 29.57
CA THR A 2 -6.22 -15.98 28.39
C THR A 2 -5.95 -14.52 28.77
N SER A 3 -4.88 -13.95 28.26
CA SER A 3 -4.57 -12.52 28.40
C SER A 3 -5.72 -11.73 27.76
N ARG A 4 -6.55 -11.12 28.56
CA ARG A 4 -7.61 -10.20 28.12
C ARG A 4 -6.91 -8.97 27.54
N ALA A 5 -6.99 -8.78 26.22
CA ALA A 5 -6.42 -7.60 25.56
C ALA A 5 -7.04 -6.35 26.21
N LEU A 6 -6.19 -5.37 26.55
CA LEU A 6 -6.64 -4.09 27.08
C LEU A 6 -7.55 -3.40 26.06
N PRO A 7 -8.63 -2.73 26.48
CA PRO A 7 -9.45 -1.94 25.58
C PRO A 7 -8.61 -0.86 24.90
N LEU A 8 -8.90 -0.58 23.64
CA LEU A 8 -8.20 0.45 22.85
C LEU A 8 -9.01 1.76 22.89
N GLU A 9 -8.29 2.87 22.78
CA GLU A 9 -8.87 4.20 22.57
C GLU A 9 -8.20 4.89 21.38
N THR A 10 -8.97 5.71 20.67
CA THR A 10 -8.44 6.69 19.72
C THR A 10 -8.31 8.01 20.45
N VAL A 11 -7.15 8.63 20.33
CA VAL A 11 -6.87 10.00 20.75
C VAL A 11 -6.68 10.87 19.53
N SER A 12 -7.29 12.05 19.48
CA SER A 12 -7.17 12.93 18.33
C SER A 12 -7.02 14.39 18.70
N VAL A 13 -6.30 15.15 17.85
CA VAL A 13 -6.17 16.60 17.91
C VAL A 13 -6.37 17.18 16.53
N ASP A 14 -6.97 18.37 16.48
CA ASP A 14 -7.14 19.13 15.23
C ASP A 14 -6.20 20.34 15.25
N VAL A 15 -5.29 20.44 14.26
CA VAL A 15 -4.24 21.47 14.21
C VAL A 15 -4.05 22.01 12.81
N PRO A 16 -3.60 23.28 12.66
CA PRO A 16 -3.20 23.84 11.36
C PRO A 16 -1.87 23.25 10.88
N ASP A 17 -1.62 23.36 9.58
CA ASP A 17 -0.47 22.80 8.88
C ASP A 17 0.89 23.01 9.57
N PRO A 18 1.24 24.22 10.08
CA PRO A 18 2.55 24.44 10.73
C PRO A 18 2.75 23.66 12.04
N ALA A 19 1.67 23.27 12.72
CA ALA A 19 1.74 22.55 13.99
C ALA A 19 1.80 21.04 13.84
N VAL A 20 1.50 20.50 12.65
CA VAL A 20 1.44 19.06 12.38
C VAL A 20 2.69 18.31 12.84
N PRO A 21 3.93 18.73 12.54
CA PRO A 21 5.11 17.95 12.94
C PRO A 21 5.26 17.78 14.45
N ALA A 22 4.96 18.84 15.24
CA ALA A 22 5.08 18.80 16.69
C ALA A 22 4.02 17.90 17.33
N TYR A 23 2.78 18.00 16.89
CA TYR A 23 1.68 17.21 17.40
C TYR A 23 1.75 15.74 16.91
N GLU A 24 2.24 15.49 15.72
CA GLU A 24 2.53 14.13 15.24
C GLU A 24 3.59 13.45 16.12
N ALA A 25 4.67 14.15 16.45
CA ALA A 25 5.71 13.64 17.33
C ALA A 25 5.16 13.31 18.73
N ALA A 26 4.31 14.19 19.28
CA ALA A 26 3.64 13.95 20.56
C ALA A 26 2.77 12.69 20.55
N LEU A 27 1.93 12.50 19.54
CA LEU A 27 1.10 11.31 19.40
C LEU A 27 1.94 10.04 19.18
N ARG A 28 2.99 10.09 18.37
CA ARG A 28 3.89 8.95 18.11
C ARG A 28 4.64 8.48 19.35
N SER A 29 4.89 9.35 20.33
CA SER A 29 5.55 8.97 21.58
C SER A 29 4.69 8.06 22.47
N ALA A 30 3.36 8.09 22.30
CA ALA A 30 2.42 7.40 23.18
C ALA A 30 1.53 6.38 22.45
N CYS A 31 1.36 6.49 21.15
CA CYS A 31 0.43 5.68 20.36
C CYS A 31 1.16 4.67 19.48
N ALA A 32 0.57 3.50 19.31
CA ALA A 32 1.10 2.45 18.45
C ALA A 32 1.02 2.79 16.96
N THR A 33 0.00 3.56 16.58
CA THR A 33 -0.22 4.05 15.22
C THR A 33 -0.70 5.49 15.27
N VAL A 34 -0.30 6.31 14.27
CA VAL A 34 -0.77 7.68 14.10
C VAL A 34 -1.14 7.87 12.63
N GLY A 35 -2.37 8.33 12.40
CA GLY A 35 -2.90 8.75 11.10
C GLY A 35 -3.04 10.26 11.02
N LEU A 36 -2.86 10.82 9.82
CA LEU A 36 -3.02 12.24 9.54
C LEU A 36 -4.08 12.41 8.45
N PHE A 37 -5.09 13.20 8.72
CA PHE A 37 -6.21 13.46 7.83
C PHE A 37 -6.37 14.96 7.66
N ARG A 38 -6.32 15.44 6.43
CA ARG A 38 -6.54 16.86 6.12
C ARG A 38 -7.97 17.09 5.68
N ASP A 39 -8.65 18.02 6.30
CA ASP A 39 -9.88 18.57 5.78
C ASP A 39 -9.55 19.59 4.69
N GLU A 40 -9.88 19.26 3.44
CA GLU A 40 -9.60 20.12 2.29
C GLU A 40 -10.41 21.42 2.31
N THR A 41 -11.52 21.46 3.04
CA THR A 41 -12.41 22.62 3.11
C THR A 41 -11.87 23.67 4.09
N THR A 42 -11.39 23.22 5.25
CA THR A 42 -10.90 24.10 6.33
C THR A 42 -9.39 24.24 6.35
N GLY A 43 -8.65 23.33 5.69
CA GLY A 43 -7.20 23.26 5.74
C GLY A 43 -6.65 22.72 7.08
N ILE A 44 -7.51 22.32 8.00
CA ILE A 44 -7.14 21.78 9.31
C ILE A 44 -6.76 20.31 9.19
N TRP A 45 -5.74 19.90 9.90
CA TRP A 45 -5.32 18.52 10.02
C TRP A 45 -5.88 17.88 11.29
N ARG A 46 -6.54 16.74 11.12
CA ARG A 46 -6.85 15.84 12.22
C ARG A 46 -5.77 14.79 12.33
N LEU A 47 -5.10 14.76 13.49
CA LEU A 47 -4.13 13.74 13.84
C LEU A 47 -4.81 12.76 14.78
N GLU A 48 -4.78 11.47 14.44
CA GLU A 48 -5.41 10.41 15.25
C GLU A 48 -4.38 9.36 15.64
N GLY A 49 -4.30 9.04 16.94
CA GLY A 49 -3.46 7.97 17.46
C GLY A 49 -4.31 6.87 18.10
N VAL A 50 -3.87 5.61 18.00
CA VAL A 50 -4.51 4.46 18.67
C VAL A 50 -3.56 3.90 19.72
N LYS A 51 -4.07 3.72 20.94
CA LYS A 51 -3.33 3.15 22.08
C LYS A 51 -4.24 2.36 23.01
N PRO A 52 -3.70 1.47 23.85
CA PRO A 52 -4.48 0.87 24.93
C PRO A 52 -4.90 1.94 25.94
N VAL A 53 -6.12 1.84 26.46
CA VAL A 53 -6.66 2.77 27.46
C VAL A 53 -5.73 2.84 28.68
N GLY A 54 -5.42 4.06 29.11
CA GLY A 54 -4.56 4.32 30.28
C GLY A 54 -3.07 4.05 30.06
N THR A 55 -2.64 3.55 28.92
CA THR A 55 -1.23 3.27 28.64
C THR A 55 -0.54 4.52 28.08
N ASN A 56 0.66 4.86 28.58
CA ASN A 56 1.47 5.99 28.13
C ASN A 56 0.79 7.38 28.23
N ASP A 57 -0.24 7.54 29.07
CA ASP A 57 -0.92 8.82 29.25
C ASP A 57 0.02 9.96 29.71
N PRO A 58 0.96 9.76 30.67
CA PRO A 58 1.91 10.80 31.03
C PRO A 58 2.77 11.26 29.86
N ALA A 59 3.24 10.35 29.00
CA ALA A 59 4.02 10.68 27.82
C ALA A 59 3.20 11.46 26.79
N LEU A 60 1.94 11.06 26.58
CA LEU A 60 1.02 11.77 25.69
C LEU A 60 0.77 13.21 26.17
N VAL A 61 0.44 13.39 27.45
CA VAL A 61 0.17 14.71 28.01
C VAL A 61 1.41 15.61 27.95
N ALA A 62 2.58 15.09 28.33
CA ALA A 62 3.83 15.83 28.25
C ALA A 62 4.20 16.21 26.80
N GLY A 63 4.01 15.29 25.87
CA GLY A 63 4.25 15.53 24.46
C GLY A 63 3.34 16.60 23.87
N LEU A 64 2.05 16.58 24.20
CA LEU A 64 1.08 17.58 23.76
C LEU A 64 1.37 18.97 24.37
N ALA A 65 1.73 19.03 25.65
CA ALA A 65 2.13 20.27 26.30
C ALA A 65 3.38 20.88 25.65
N LEU A 66 4.36 20.04 25.30
CA LEU A 66 5.55 20.49 24.57
C LEU A 66 5.20 20.98 23.17
N ALA A 67 4.33 20.27 22.45
CA ALA A 67 3.86 20.68 21.13
C ALA A 67 3.14 22.04 21.19
N ALA A 68 2.27 22.24 22.19
CA ALA A 68 1.60 23.52 22.41
C ALA A 68 2.60 24.64 22.69
N ALA A 69 3.61 24.40 23.53
CA ALA A 69 4.65 25.38 23.84
C ALA A 69 5.51 25.76 22.63
N LEU A 70 5.83 24.77 21.77
CA LEU A 70 6.65 25.00 20.58
C LEU A 70 5.89 25.71 19.44
N THR A 71 4.59 25.47 19.33
CA THR A 71 3.78 25.99 18.21
C THR A 71 2.94 27.23 18.58
N GLY A 72 2.77 27.48 19.87
CA GLY A 72 1.84 28.52 20.36
C GLY A 72 0.35 28.15 20.16
N ILE A 73 0.05 26.91 19.85
CA ILE A 73 -1.30 26.42 19.55
C ILE A 73 -1.66 25.38 20.60
N ASP A 74 -2.73 25.62 21.34
CA ASP A 74 -3.29 24.67 22.29
C ASP A 74 -4.46 23.90 21.63
N ALA A 75 -4.20 22.67 21.23
CA ALA A 75 -5.18 21.82 20.58
C ALA A 75 -5.83 20.86 21.59
N PRO A 76 -7.15 20.89 21.75
CA PRO A 76 -7.83 20.03 22.70
C PRO A 76 -7.71 18.55 22.30
N LEU A 77 -7.31 17.71 23.25
CA LEU A 77 -7.24 16.26 23.07
C LEU A 77 -8.64 15.65 23.17
N ALA A 78 -9.13 15.11 22.08
CA ALA A 78 -10.33 14.29 22.08
C ALA A 78 -9.97 12.82 22.30
N ARG A 79 -10.75 12.12 23.12
CA ARG A 79 -10.60 10.68 23.39
C ARG A 79 -11.90 9.97 23.04
N ARG A 80 -11.80 8.85 22.33
CA ARG A 80 -12.94 8.01 22.01
C ARG A 80 -12.57 6.55 22.27
N PRO A 81 -13.38 5.79 23.02
CA PRO A 81 -13.14 4.36 23.13
C PRO A 81 -13.24 3.73 21.74
N VAL A 82 -12.25 2.92 21.38
CA VAL A 82 -12.36 2.03 20.22
C VAL A 82 -13.24 0.88 20.68
N ALA A 83 -14.50 0.86 20.28
CA ALA A 83 -15.36 -0.29 20.52
C ALA A 83 -14.70 -1.49 19.81
N ALA A 84 -14.23 -2.46 20.61
CA ALA A 84 -13.60 -3.68 20.08
C ALA A 84 -14.56 -4.48 19.18
N GLU A 85 -15.87 -4.27 19.37
CA GLU A 85 -16.96 -4.79 18.57
C GLU A 85 -17.59 -3.62 17.79
N GLY A 86 -17.56 -3.69 16.45
CA GLY A 86 -18.25 -2.73 15.59
C GLY A 86 -17.37 -1.68 14.89
N TRP A 87 -16.10 -1.43 15.27
CA TRP A 87 -15.22 -0.59 14.46
C TRP A 87 -14.81 -1.35 13.18
N LEU A 88 -14.44 -2.61 13.33
CA LEU A 88 -14.23 -3.52 12.20
C LEU A 88 -15.51 -3.65 11.36
N GLU A 89 -16.67 -3.83 11.98
CA GLU A 89 -17.95 -3.93 11.27
C GLU A 89 -18.33 -2.63 10.56
N ARG A 90 -18.10 -1.46 11.16
CA ARG A 90 -18.33 -0.16 10.51
C ARG A 90 -17.34 0.14 9.41
N SER A 91 -16.06 -0.21 9.58
CA SER A 91 -15.07 -0.21 8.49
C SER A 91 -15.45 -1.19 7.40
N TYR A 92 -16.03 -2.33 7.75
CA TYR A 92 -16.44 -3.37 6.81
C TYR A 92 -17.76 -3.03 6.12
N ALA A 93 -18.74 -2.44 6.81
CA ALA A 93 -20.03 -2.06 6.22
C ALA A 93 -19.90 -1.01 5.11
N GLY A 94 -18.84 -0.19 5.17
CA GLY A 94 -18.51 0.80 4.14
C GLY A 94 -17.72 0.26 2.94
N PHE A 95 -17.35 -1.05 2.89
CA PHE A 95 -16.52 -1.61 1.83
C PHE A 95 -17.32 -2.54 0.90
N PRO A 96 -18.09 -2.00 -0.06
CA PRO A 96 -18.78 -2.83 -1.04
C PRO A 96 -17.77 -3.51 -1.97
N GLU A 97 -18.24 -4.56 -2.67
CA GLU A 97 -17.43 -5.16 -3.73
C GLU A 97 -17.08 -4.12 -4.80
N GLN A 98 -15.80 -3.92 -5.05
CA GLN A 98 -15.31 -2.94 -6.01
C GLN A 98 -14.91 -3.62 -7.31
N ARG A 99 -15.50 -3.18 -8.40
CA ARG A 99 -15.11 -3.60 -9.75
C ARG A 99 -13.96 -2.72 -10.25
N VAL A 100 -12.86 -3.34 -10.68
CA VAL A 100 -11.69 -2.65 -11.20
C VAL A 100 -11.36 -3.17 -12.60
N GLY A 101 -11.27 -2.25 -13.55
CA GLY A 101 -11.08 -2.62 -14.95
C GLY A 101 -12.18 -3.55 -15.46
N ARG A 102 -11.81 -4.40 -16.40
CA ARG A 102 -12.73 -5.40 -16.99
C ARG A 102 -12.69 -6.74 -16.28
N ARG A 103 -11.58 -7.07 -15.62
CA ARG A 103 -11.28 -8.44 -15.16
C ARG A 103 -11.40 -8.62 -13.65
N PHE A 104 -11.25 -7.57 -12.83
CA PHE A 104 -11.13 -7.73 -11.39
C PHE A 104 -12.37 -7.29 -10.62
N ALA A 105 -12.64 -7.99 -9.51
CA ALA A 105 -13.53 -7.59 -8.44
C ALA A 105 -12.78 -7.77 -7.11
N LEU A 106 -12.79 -6.74 -6.28
CA LEU A 106 -12.18 -6.73 -4.95
C LEU A 106 -13.28 -6.76 -3.91
N ARG A 107 -13.21 -7.70 -2.97
CA ARG A 107 -14.21 -7.80 -1.92
C ARG A 107 -13.59 -8.08 -0.57
N GLY A 108 -14.18 -7.50 0.45
CA GLY A 108 -13.82 -7.78 1.84
C GLY A 108 -14.26 -9.17 2.27
N THR A 109 -13.57 -9.75 3.27
CA THR A 109 -13.93 -11.04 3.87
C THR A 109 -15.31 -11.07 4.54
N HIS A 110 -15.83 -9.89 4.90
CA HIS A 110 -17.14 -9.69 5.52
C HIS A 110 -18.31 -9.86 4.53
N LEU A 111 -18.07 -9.69 3.23
CA LEU A 111 -19.13 -9.79 2.23
C LEU A 111 -19.53 -11.25 2.03
N ARG A 112 -20.80 -11.54 2.32
CA ARG A 112 -21.44 -12.85 2.05
C ARG A 112 -22.17 -12.80 0.72
N GLY A 113 -22.42 -13.97 0.13
CA GLY A 113 -23.13 -14.09 -1.15
C GLY A 113 -22.22 -14.27 -2.37
N PRO A 114 -22.80 -14.38 -3.58
CA PRO A 114 -22.05 -14.67 -4.79
C PRO A 114 -21.13 -13.50 -5.18
N ALA A 115 -19.96 -13.85 -5.71
CA ALA A 115 -19.02 -12.88 -6.27
C ALA A 115 -19.48 -12.39 -7.65
N ALA A 116 -18.96 -11.27 -8.12
CA ALA A 116 -19.26 -10.73 -9.44
C ALA A 116 -18.97 -11.74 -10.55
N ALA A 117 -20.00 -12.14 -11.27
CA ALA A 117 -19.88 -13.10 -12.37
C ALA A 117 -18.92 -12.60 -13.46
N GLY A 118 -18.14 -13.50 -14.05
CA GLY A 118 -17.22 -13.22 -15.15
C GLY A 118 -15.97 -12.42 -14.76
N ARG A 119 -15.72 -12.19 -13.45
CA ARG A 119 -14.55 -11.45 -12.96
C ARG A 119 -13.66 -12.31 -12.07
N ILE A 120 -12.39 -11.94 -12.04
CA ILE A 120 -11.42 -12.48 -11.08
C ILE A 120 -11.69 -11.77 -9.75
N THR A 121 -12.29 -12.49 -8.82
CA THR A 121 -12.54 -11.98 -7.48
C THR A 121 -11.33 -12.22 -6.59
N LEU A 122 -10.87 -11.16 -5.92
CA LEU A 122 -9.84 -11.20 -4.91
C LEU A 122 -10.47 -10.80 -3.56
N THR A 123 -10.44 -11.72 -2.61
CA THR A 123 -10.95 -11.48 -1.26
C THR A 123 -9.82 -11.04 -0.35
N LEU A 124 -10.00 -9.90 0.32
CA LEU A 124 -9.02 -9.27 1.17
C LEU A 124 -9.58 -9.03 2.56
N ASP A 125 -8.73 -9.21 3.57
CA ASP A 125 -9.04 -8.75 4.92
C ASP A 125 -8.76 -7.25 4.99
N ALA A 126 -9.83 -6.45 5.08
CA ALA A 126 -9.76 -4.98 5.00
C ALA A 126 -9.03 -4.31 6.19
N GLY A 127 -8.74 -5.04 7.25
CA GLY A 127 -8.18 -4.48 8.49
C GLY A 127 -6.68 -4.57 8.65
N ALA A 128 -5.95 -5.23 7.74
CA ALA A 128 -4.62 -5.71 8.13
C ALA A 128 -3.42 -5.11 7.40
N ALA A 129 -3.56 -4.45 6.23
CA ALA A 129 -2.42 -3.86 5.53
C ALA A 129 -2.84 -2.84 4.47
N PHE A 130 -1.92 -1.94 4.13
CA PHE A 130 -2.05 -1.01 3.00
C PHE A 130 -2.37 -1.77 1.70
N GLY A 131 -3.33 -1.27 0.92
CA GLY A 131 -3.69 -1.87 -0.37
C GLY A 131 -5.04 -2.60 -0.36
N SER A 132 -6.01 -2.12 0.44
CA SER A 132 -7.40 -2.66 0.49
C SER A 132 -8.15 -2.61 -0.86
N GLY A 133 -7.56 -1.99 -1.89
CA GLY A 133 -8.18 -1.84 -3.20
C GLY A 133 -8.98 -0.54 -3.39
N GLU A 134 -9.31 0.17 -2.33
CA GLU A 134 -9.98 1.50 -2.40
C GLU A 134 -9.05 2.57 -2.97
N HIS A 135 -7.77 2.41 -2.74
CA HIS A 135 -6.77 3.38 -3.13
C HIS A 135 -6.63 3.44 -4.65
N GLY A 136 -6.75 4.62 -5.24
CA GLY A 136 -6.66 4.81 -6.69
C GLY A 136 -5.37 4.26 -7.31
N SER A 137 -4.26 4.24 -6.56
CA SER A 137 -3.01 3.64 -7.04
C SER A 137 -3.13 2.14 -7.28
N THR A 138 -3.82 1.40 -6.41
CA THR A 138 -4.08 -0.03 -6.58
C THR A 138 -4.97 -0.30 -7.79
N ARG A 139 -6.03 0.52 -7.96
CA ARG A 139 -6.91 0.45 -9.13
C ARG A 139 -6.16 0.69 -10.43
N GLY A 140 -5.28 1.70 -10.45
CA GLY A 140 -4.41 1.98 -11.59
C GLY A 140 -3.48 0.82 -11.93
N CYS A 141 -2.86 0.17 -10.94
CA CYS A 141 -2.05 -1.04 -11.13
C CYS A 141 -2.83 -2.19 -11.74
N LEU A 142 -4.02 -2.48 -11.23
CA LEU A 142 -4.85 -3.58 -11.72
C LEU A 142 -5.27 -3.36 -13.17
N ARG A 143 -5.64 -2.14 -13.54
CA ARG A 143 -5.96 -1.77 -14.94
C ARG A 143 -4.73 -1.87 -15.85
N ALA A 144 -3.57 -1.42 -15.38
CA ALA A 144 -2.33 -1.55 -16.12
C ALA A 144 -1.94 -3.03 -16.31
N LEU A 145 -2.13 -3.86 -15.29
CA LEU A 145 -1.88 -5.30 -15.36
C LEU A 145 -2.72 -6.00 -16.43
N GLU A 146 -4.01 -5.62 -16.58
CA GLU A 146 -4.86 -6.14 -17.65
C GLU A 146 -4.28 -5.90 -19.05
N ALA A 147 -3.69 -4.73 -19.28
CA ALA A 147 -3.08 -4.37 -20.56
C ALA A 147 -1.79 -5.15 -20.80
N VAL A 148 -0.90 -5.21 -19.80
CA VAL A 148 0.41 -5.89 -19.87
C VAL A 148 0.24 -7.42 -19.96
N ALA A 149 -0.83 -7.97 -19.40
CA ALA A 149 -1.11 -9.42 -19.41
C ALA A 149 -1.19 -10.03 -20.83
N ARG A 150 -1.47 -9.23 -21.86
CA ARG A 150 -1.49 -9.69 -23.26
C ARG A 150 -0.14 -10.20 -23.72
N GLY A 151 0.96 -9.67 -23.17
CA GLY A 151 2.34 -10.14 -23.43
C GLY A 151 2.70 -11.45 -22.75
N ARG A 152 1.80 -12.02 -21.92
CA ARG A 152 1.98 -13.30 -21.20
C ARG A 152 3.27 -13.38 -20.37
N PRO A 153 3.59 -12.41 -19.51
CA PRO A 153 4.80 -12.44 -18.70
C PRO A 153 4.85 -13.70 -17.84
N ARG A 154 6.05 -14.25 -17.66
CA ARG A 154 6.28 -15.52 -16.96
C ARG A 154 6.95 -15.34 -15.60
N ARG A 155 8.01 -14.52 -15.53
CA ARG A 155 8.75 -14.19 -14.31
C ARG A 155 8.23 -12.87 -13.76
N ILE A 156 7.57 -12.93 -12.62
CA ILE A 156 6.80 -11.81 -12.09
C ILE A 156 7.29 -11.51 -10.66
N LEU A 157 7.58 -10.23 -10.41
CA LEU A 157 7.93 -9.71 -9.10
C LEU A 157 6.87 -8.68 -8.66
N ASP A 158 6.41 -8.79 -7.43
CA ASP A 158 5.64 -7.77 -6.71
C ASP A 158 6.51 -7.20 -5.59
N LEU A 159 6.99 -5.97 -5.78
CA LEU A 159 7.96 -5.28 -4.94
C LEU A 159 7.24 -4.29 -4.01
N GLY A 160 7.31 -4.53 -2.69
CA GLY A 160 6.48 -3.84 -1.71
C GLY A 160 5.05 -4.36 -1.77
N THR A 161 4.87 -5.66 -1.58
CA THR A 161 3.62 -6.38 -1.85
C THR A 161 2.46 -5.99 -0.93
N GLY A 162 2.75 -5.47 0.29
CA GLY A 162 1.73 -5.07 1.25
C GLY A 162 0.71 -6.17 1.54
N SER A 163 -0.54 -5.97 1.16
CA SER A 163 -1.62 -6.96 1.29
C SER A 163 -1.49 -8.17 0.36
N GLY A 164 -0.60 -8.15 -0.62
CA GLY A 164 -0.46 -9.18 -1.65
C GLY A 164 -1.42 -9.03 -2.83
N ILE A 165 -2.19 -7.96 -2.90
CA ILE A 165 -3.26 -7.80 -3.90
C ILE A 165 -2.74 -7.85 -5.33
N LEU A 166 -1.61 -7.20 -5.64
CA LEU A 166 -1.04 -7.17 -6.99
C LEU A 166 -0.44 -8.52 -7.36
N ALA A 167 0.25 -9.17 -6.42
CA ALA A 167 0.74 -10.54 -6.61
C ALA A 167 -0.40 -11.52 -6.88
N MET A 168 -1.50 -11.45 -6.11
CA MET A 168 -2.68 -12.29 -6.31
C MET A 168 -3.36 -12.02 -7.65
N ALA A 169 -3.51 -10.75 -8.04
CA ALA A 169 -4.07 -10.37 -9.32
C ALA A 169 -3.24 -10.92 -10.48
N ALA A 170 -1.91 -10.77 -10.42
CA ALA A 170 -1.00 -11.28 -11.44
C ALA A 170 -1.03 -12.82 -11.51
N ALA A 171 -0.96 -13.50 -10.36
CA ALA A 171 -1.00 -14.97 -10.30
C ALA A 171 -2.29 -15.53 -10.87
N ARG A 172 -3.44 -14.93 -10.56
CA ARG A 172 -4.75 -15.37 -11.03
C ARG A 172 -4.95 -15.08 -12.52
N LEU A 173 -4.61 -13.87 -12.95
CA LEU A 173 -4.81 -13.43 -14.35
C LEU A 173 -3.90 -14.17 -15.34
N LEU A 174 -2.64 -14.40 -14.93
CA LEU A 174 -1.61 -14.96 -15.81
C LEU A 174 -1.41 -16.46 -15.64
N GLY A 175 -1.94 -17.06 -14.56
CA GLY A 175 -1.73 -18.48 -14.24
C GLY A 175 -0.27 -18.79 -13.89
N ARG A 176 0.52 -17.83 -13.42
CA ARG A 176 1.97 -17.93 -13.18
C ARG A 176 2.32 -17.83 -11.70
N GLN A 177 3.54 -18.27 -11.38
CA GLN A 177 4.13 -18.00 -10.06
C GLN A 177 4.56 -16.55 -9.97
N VAL A 178 4.44 -15.97 -8.76
CA VAL A 178 4.83 -14.60 -8.46
C VAL A 178 5.73 -14.61 -7.23
N LEU A 179 6.87 -13.94 -7.31
CA LEU A 179 7.66 -13.58 -6.14
C LEU A 179 7.08 -12.28 -5.56
N ALA A 180 6.56 -12.34 -4.34
CA ALA A 180 6.00 -11.19 -3.62
C ALA A 180 6.91 -10.85 -2.43
N VAL A 181 7.43 -9.63 -2.40
CA VAL A 181 8.39 -9.23 -1.38
C VAL A 181 7.98 -7.94 -0.68
N ASP A 182 8.30 -7.86 0.60
CA ASP A 182 8.18 -6.64 1.39
C ASP A 182 9.31 -6.56 2.43
N ILE A 183 9.68 -5.36 2.81
CA ILE A 183 10.64 -5.12 3.89
C ILE A 183 10.00 -5.38 5.26
N ASP A 184 8.69 -5.13 5.37
CA ASP A 184 7.93 -5.36 6.58
C ASP A 184 7.53 -6.84 6.72
N PRO A 185 8.00 -7.54 7.77
CA PRO A 185 7.63 -8.92 8.01
C PRO A 185 6.12 -9.11 8.29
N TRP A 186 5.42 -8.08 8.74
CA TRP A 186 3.98 -8.12 8.92
C TRP A 186 3.26 -8.15 7.57
N ALA A 187 3.62 -7.26 6.63
CA ALA A 187 3.10 -7.26 5.27
C ALA A 187 3.30 -8.62 4.59
N VAL A 188 4.47 -9.24 4.73
CA VAL A 188 4.74 -10.60 4.20
C VAL A 188 3.77 -11.65 4.76
N ARG A 189 3.50 -11.61 6.08
CA ARG A 189 2.53 -12.54 6.70
C ARG A 189 1.11 -12.31 6.19
N VAL A 190 0.70 -11.04 6.07
CA VAL A 190 -0.62 -10.65 5.54
C VAL A 190 -0.77 -11.10 4.09
N ALA A 191 0.20 -10.82 3.22
CA ALA A 191 0.20 -11.27 1.82
C ALA A 191 0.08 -12.79 1.72
N ALA A 192 0.85 -13.54 2.52
CA ALA A 192 0.81 -15.00 2.53
C ALA A 192 -0.55 -15.55 3.02
N ARG A 193 -1.18 -14.90 4.01
CA ARG A 193 -2.51 -15.24 4.50
C ARG A 193 -3.56 -15.00 3.42
N ASN A 194 -3.56 -13.81 2.81
CA ASN A 194 -4.49 -13.44 1.74
C ASN A 194 -4.32 -14.36 0.52
N ALA A 195 -3.09 -14.70 0.15
CA ALA A 195 -2.82 -15.65 -0.93
C ALA A 195 -3.44 -17.04 -0.66
N ARG A 196 -3.27 -17.56 0.56
CA ARG A 196 -3.89 -18.85 0.96
C ARG A 196 -5.43 -18.77 0.93
N GLN A 197 -6.00 -17.71 1.47
CA GLN A 197 -7.45 -17.48 1.48
C GLN A 197 -8.06 -17.44 0.08
N ASN A 198 -7.30 -16.94 -0.89
CA ASN A 198 -7.69 -16.90 -2.30
C ASN A 198 -7.33 -18.19 -3.08
N GLY A 199 -6.82 -19.24 -2.43
CA GLY A 199 -6.37 -20.47 -3.08
C GLY A 199 -5.12 -20.27 -3.96
N LEU A 200 -4.31 -19.25 -3.68
CA LEU A 200 -3.12 -18.89 -4.45
C LEU A 200 -1.80 -19.16 -3.70
N GLY A 201 -1.87 -19.76 -2.50
CA GLY A 201 -0.69 -20.04 -1.70
C GLY A 201 0.45 -20.72 -2.47
N PRO A 202 0.24 -21.78 -3.24
CA PRO A 202 1.29 -22.44 -4.03
C PRO A 202 1.85 -21.59 -5.19
N ARG A 203 1.15 -20.53 -5.59
CA ARG A 203 1.55 -19.67 -6.72
C ARG A 203 2.26 -18.40 -6.30
N ILE A 204 2.26 -18.03 -5.01
CA ILE A 204 2.82 -16.79 -4.52
C ILE A 204 3.87 -17.08 -3.46
N ALA A 205 5.12 -16.84 -3.79
CA ALA A 205 6.23 -16.96 -2.88
C ALA A 205 6.42 -15.62 -2.12
N CYS A 206 5.77 -15.48 -0.95
CA CYS A 206 5.95 -14.32 -0.10
C CYS A 206 7.28 -14.40 0.67
N ARG A 207 8.12 -13.37 0.59
CA ARG A 207 9.45 -13.32 1.24
C ARG A 207 9.70 -11.93 1.83
N ARG A 208 10.36 -11.90 2.98
CA ARG A 208 10.92 -10.64 3.48
C ARG A 208 12.16 -10.29 2.67
N ALA A 209 12.19 -9.08 2.12
CA ALA A 209 13.31 -8.60 1.32
C ALA A 209 13.38 -7.07 1.30
N ASP A 210 14.59 -6.53 1.37
CA ASP A 210 14.88 -5.09 1.18
C ASP A 210 15.16 -4.83 -0.30
N GLY A 211 14.13 -4.92 -1.11
CA GLY A 211 14.19 -4.66 -2.55
C GLY A 211 15.36 -5.41 -3.21
N TRP A 212 16.07 -4.71 -4.09
CA TRP A 212 17.19 -5.25 -4.86
C TRP A 212 18.45 -5.56 -4.02
N ARG A 213 18.51 -5.15 -2.74
CA ARG A 213 19.59 -5.56 -1.84
C ARG A 213 19.53 -7.03 -1.48
N SER A 214 18.36 -7.62 -1.57
CA SER A 214 18.14 -9.03 -1.19
C SER A 214 18.48 -9.99 -2.32
N PRO A 215 19.30 -11.03 -2.08
CA PRO A 215 19.68 -12.02 -3.10
C PRO A 215 18.46 -12.65 -3.79
N VAL A 216 17.43 -13.01 -3.04
CA VAL A 216 16.22 -13.66 -3.57
C VAL A 216 15.55 -12.83 -4.68
N VAL A 217 15.63 -11.50 -4.62
CA VAL A 217 15.09 -10.62 -5.64
C VAL A 217 16.01 -10.58 -6.85
N ARG A 218 17.33 -10.44 -6.64
CA ARG A 218 18.31 -10.39 -7.74
C ARG A 218 18.38 -11.69 -8.54
N THR A 219 18.44 -12.83 -7.84
CA THR A 219 18.57 -14.15 -8.49
C THR A 219 17.28 -14.66 -9.12
N GLY A 220 16.11 -14.11 -8.71
CA GLY A 220 14.82 -14.44 -9.31
C GLY A 220 14.60 -13.84 -10.71
N GLY A 221 15.41 -12.87 -11.10
CA GLY A 221 15.36 -12.23 -12.44
C GLY A 221 16.12 -13.01 -13.53
N PRO A 222 16.16 -12.47 -14.76
CA PRO A 222 15.47 -11.25 -15.17
C PRO A 222 13.95 -11.43 -15.18
N TYR A 223 13.22 -10.34 -14.85
CA TYR A 223 11.76 -10.35 -14.73
C TYR A 223 11.08 -9.86 -16.01
N ASP A 224 10.00 -10.54 -16.42
CA ASP A 224 9.15 -10.07 -17.52
C ASP A 224 8.17 -8.99 -17.05
N LEU A 225 7.81 -9.01 -15.76
CA LEU A 225 6.92 -8.04 -15.14
C LEU A 225 7.34 -7.75 -13.70
N VAL A 226 7.52 -6.47 -13.40
CA VAL A 226 7.69 -5.97 -12.03
C VAL A 226 6.50 -5.07 -11.70
N LEU A 227 5.86 -5.34 -10.57
CA LEU A 227 4.82 -4.52 -9.97
C LEU A 227 5.43 -3.79 -8.78
N ALA A 228 5.22 -2.48 -8.66
CA ALA A 228 5.69 -1.71 -7.51
C ALA A 228 4.72 -0.57 -7.21
N ASN A 229 3.91 -0.75 -6.17
CA ASN A 229 2.98 0.25 -5.66
C ASN A 229 3.49 0.79 -4.32
N ILE A 230 4.55 1.60 -4.38
CA ILE A 230 5.25 2.14 -3.22
C ILE A 230 5.53 3.64 -3.40
N LEU A 231 6.11 4.27 -2.38
CA LEU A 231 6.40 5.70 -2.39
C LEU A 231 7.38 6.11 -3.53
N ALA A 232 7.22 7.33 -4.04
CA ALA A 232 7.97 7.88 -5.15
C ALA A 232 9.49 7.88 -4.93
N ARG A 233 9.96 8.26 -3.72
CA ARG A 233 11.39 8.36 -3.42
C ARG A 233 12.13 7.01 -3.48
N PRO A 234 11.63 5.92 -2.88
CA PRO A 234 12.15 4.57 -3.11
C PRO A 234 12.18 4.18 -4.59
N LEU A 235 11.10 4.42 -5.35
CA LEU A 235 11.05 4.11 -6.78
C LEU A 235 12.17 4.81 -7.57
N CYS A 236 12.42 6.09 -7.30
CA CYS A 236 13.53 6.80 -7.93
C CYS A 236 14.90 6.18 -7.62
N ARG A 237 15.11 5.75 -6.36
CA ARG A 237 16.39 5.14 -5.93
C ARG A 237 16.64 3.78 -6.58
N MET A 238 15.59 3.01 -6.81
CA MET A 238 15.67 1.65 -7.37
C MET A 238 15.64 1.62 -8.91
N ALA A 239 15.57 2.75 -9.58
CA ALA A 239 15.38 2.80 -11.03
C ALA A 239 16.46 2.06 -11.82
N HIS A 240 17.72 2.17 -11.43
CA HIS A 240 18.85 1.50 -12.08
C HIS A 240 18.78 -0.02 -11.89
N ASP A 241 18.63 -0.48 -10.65
CA ASP A 241 18.57 -1.92 -10.35
C ASP A 241 17.36 -2.57 -11.01
N LEU A 242 16.23 -1.87 -11.01
CA LEU A 242 15.01 -2.34 -11.65
C LEU A 242 15.23 -2.54 -13.17
N ALA A 243 15.84 -1.55 -13.82
CA ALA A 243 16.14 -1.64 -15.25
C ALA A 243 17.12 -2.79 -15.57
N HIS A 244 18.13 -3.00 -14.73
CA HIS A 244 19.12 -4.06 -14.88
C HIS A 244 18.52 -5.47 -14.77
N HIS A 245 17.51 -5.64 -13.92
CA HIS A 245 16.88 -6.95 -13.68
C HIS A 245 15.59 -7.16 -14.49
N LEU A 246 15.26 -6.25 -15.41
CA LEU A 246 14.12 -6.40 -16.31
C LEU A 246 14.55 -7.16 -17.56
N ALA A 247 13.79 -8.17 -17.95
CA ALA A 247 14.03 -8.92 -19.19
C ALA A 247 13.88 -8.03 -20.43
N PRO A 248 14.54 -8.35 -21.57
CA PRO A 248 14.29 -7.67 -22.83
C PRO A 248 12.79 -7.69 -23.17
N GLY A 249 12.21 -6.52 -23.44
CA GLY A 249 10.76 -6.38 -23.65
C GLY A 249 9.90 -6.48 -22.38
N GLY A 250 10.50 -6.69 -21.23
CA GLY A 250 9.83 -6.72 -19.94
C GLY A 250 9.18 -5.39 -19.59
N HIS A 251 8.17 -5.44 -18.72
CA HIS A 251 7.39 -4.29 -18.28
C HIS A 251 7.52 -4.07 -16.79
N VAL A 252 7.40 -2.82 -16.39
CA VAL A 252 7.21 -2.45 -14.98
C VAL A 252 5.99 -1.56 -14.82
N ILE A 253 5.20 -1.81 -13.78
CA ILE A 253 4.05 -1.01 -13.38
C ILE A 253 4.41 -0.32 -12.08
N LEU A 254 4.53 1.01 -12.12
CA LEU A 254 4.88 1.86 -10.98
C LEU A 254 3.67 2.66 -10.54
N ALA A 255 3.30 2.58 -9.28
CA ALA A 255 2.20 3.33 -8.69
C ALA A 255 2.52 3.77 -7.26
N GLY A 256 1.52 4.29 -6.52
CA GLY A 256 1.76 4.97 -5.25
C GLY A 256 2.26 6.41 -5.46
N LEU A 257 2.01 6.98 -6.65
CA LEU A 257 2.50 8.27 -7.09
C LEU A 257 1.35 9.26 -7.20
N LEU A 258 1.49 10.41 -6.57
CA LEU A 258 0.68 11.58 -6.91
C LEU A 258 1.06 12.10 -8.31
N ALA A 259 0.12 12.78 -8.98
CA ALA A 259 0.36 13.34 -10.31
C ALA A 259 1.61 14.25 -10.36
N THR A 260 1.89 14.99 -9.29
CA THR A 260 3.07 15.84 -9.13
C THR A 260 4.39 15.08 -9.06
N GLN A 261 4.37 13.86 -8.49
CA GLN A 261 5.55 13.01 -8.30
C GLN A 261 5.90 12.19 -9.54
N ALA A 262 4.92 11.91 -10.40
CA ALA A 262 5.08 11.03 -11.56
C ALA A 262 6.19 11.46 -12.52
N ARG A 263 6.40 12.79 -12.69
CA ARG A 263 7.45 13.33 -13.58
C ARG A 263 8.86 12.99 -13.10
N ALA A 264 9.11 13.11 -11.79
CA ALA A 264 10.41 12.79 -11.21
C ALA A 264 10.73 11.30 -11.30
N VAL A 265 9.74 10.44 -10.99
CA VAL A 265 9.87 8.99 -11.09
C VAL A 265 10.12 8.56 -12.55
N LEU A 266 9.36 9.09 -13.50
CA LEU A 266 9.56 8.81 -14.93
C LEU A 266 10.95 9.24 -15.40
N ALA A 267 11.42 10.41 -14.98
CA ALA A 267 12.76 10.90 -15.34
C ALA A 267 13.87 9.98 -14.81
N ALA A 268 13.76 9.49 -13.57
CA ALA A 268 14.72 8.56 -12.98
C ALA A 268 14.81 7.25 -13.79
N HIS A 269 13.68 6.68 -14.15
CA HIS A 269 13.63 5.43 -14.90
C HIS A 269 14.06 5.59 -16.36
N ARG A 270 13.77 6.74 -16.98
CA ARG A 270 14.27 7.04 -18.35
C ARG A 270 15.79 7.14 -18.40
N ARG A 271 16.43 7.72 -17.37
CA ARG A 271 17.91 7.72 -17.27
C ARG A 271 18.50 6.33 -17.18
N SER A 272 17.73 5.38 -16.68
CA SER A 272 18.12 3.96 -16.61
C SER A 272 17.71 3.14 -17.85
N GLY A 273 17.30 3.80 -18.94
CA GLY A 273 17.00 3.15 -20.23
C GLY A 273 15.57 2.63 -20.37
N LEU A 274 14.68 2.90 -19.42
CA LEU A 274 13.27 2.52 -19.54
C LEU A 274 12.49 3.56 -20.34
N VAL A 275 11.52 3.10 -21.13
CA VAL A 275 10.64 3.96 -21.92
C VAL A 275 9.19 3.88 -21.44
N LEU A 276 8.49 5.00 -21.47
CA LEU A 276 7.08 5.05 -21.11
C LEU A 276 6.24 4.33 -22.17
N ALA A 277 5.48 3.31 -21.74
CA ALA A 277 4.53 2.59 -22.56
C ALA A 277 3.10 3.10 -22.37
N ALA A 278 2.70 3.43 -21.12
CA ALA A 278 1.40 4.01 -20.83
C ALA A 278 1.44 4.80 -19.50
N ARG A 279 0.47 5.72 -19.36
CA ARG A 279 0.19 6.45 -18.13
C ARG A 279 -1.31 6.38 -17.86
N LEU A 280 -1.69 6.00 -16.63
CA LEU A 280 -3.06 5.95 -16.17
C LEU A 280 -3.23 6.93 -15.00
N ALA A 281 -4.41 7.56 -14.93
CA ALA A 281 -4.80 8.41 -13.80
C ALA A 281 -6.03 7.82 -13.11
N GLU A 282 -6.02 7.84 -11.78
CA GLU A 282 -7.14 7.45 -10.93
C GLU A 282 -7.25 8.49 -9.80
N GLY A 283 -8.11 9.50 -10.00
CA GLY A 283 -8.15 10.66 -9.12
C GLY A 283 -6.78 11.34 -9.05
N PRO A 284 -6.23 11.62 -7.85
CA PRO A 284 -4.91 12.24 -7.69
C PRO A 284 -3.73 11.31 -8.01
N TRP A 285 -4.01 10.02 -8.22
CA TRP A 285 -2.98 8.99 -8.38
C TRP A 285 -2.61 8.76 -9.83
N THR A 286 -1.32 8.57 -10.06
CA THR A 286 -0.77 8.22 -11.37
C THR A 286 -0.11 6.84 -11.31
N THR A 287 -0.38 6.03 -12.31
CA THR A 287 0.31 4.77 -12.58
C THR A 287 1.11 4.90 -13.88
N LEU A 288 2.39 4.53 -13.85
CA LEU A 288 3.28 4.51 -14.99
C LEU A 288 3.52 3.06 -15.41
N VAL A 289 3.33 2.77 -16.68
CA VAL A 289 3.76 1.52 -17.30
C VAL A 289 4.99 1.82 -18.13
N LEU A 290 6.12 1.22 -17.75
CA LEU A 290 7.37 1.36 -18.48
C LEU A 290 7.78 0.02 -19.07
N ARG A 291 8.61 0.03 -20.08
CA ARG A 291 9.22 -1.18 -20.68
C ARG A 291 10.70 -1.00 -20.86
N ALA A 292 11.44 -2.11 -20.92
CA ALA A 292 12.84 -2.08 -21.33
C ALA A 292 12.95 -1.45 -22.73
N GLY A 293 13.84 -0.47 -22.87
CA GLY A 293 14.20 0.07 -24.17
C GLY A 293 14.80 -1.04 -25.04
N ARG A 294 14.73 -0.89 -26.37
CA ARG A 294 15.54 -1.73 -27.25
C ARG A 294 17.01 -1.40 -26.99
N PRO A 295 17.92 -2.40 -26.94
CA PRO A 295 19.34 -2.08 -26.94
C PRO A 295 19.61 -1.13 -28.11
N ARG A 296 20.34 -0.05 -27.86
CA ARG A 296 20.89 0.75 -28.95
C ARG A 296 21.93 -0.14 -29.62
N VAL A 297 21.65 -0.57 -30.85
CA VAL A 297 22.62 -1.22 -31.75
C VAL A 297 23.67 -0.19 -32.08
#